data_e895596209718beb32c99b0a558341ef
#
_entry.id   e895596209718beb32c99b0a558341ef
#
_cell.length_a   1.000
_cell.length_b   1.000
_cell.length_c   1.000
_cell.angle_alpha   90.00
_cell.angle_beta   90.00
_cell.angle_gamma   90.00
#
_symmetry.space_group_name_H-M   'P 1'
#
loop_
_entity.id
_entity.type
_entity.pdbx_description
1 polymer ?
#
loop_
_entity_poly.entity_id
_entity_poly.type
_entity_poly.pdbx_seq_one_letter_code
_entity_poly.pdbx_strand_id
1 'polypeptide(L)'
;DEEKKTNKTYHFYLTTTTNKENSKKIEFTGLKEDWVISEHRQPKFSQDGKFIFLGVAPKLAEKDTTLIAEDFAKVDIWSYKDEFIQPQQLKNLEREQKRSYLAVIDVDNPTNLLQLGDLDMNNVELLNEGNSPFALGISDNAYRLSSTWDLTRRRDYYLIDIRSGERKLVFQGLSGKMEVSPNGKYLVY
;
A
#
# COMPACT_ATOMS: atom_id res chain seq x y z
N ASP A 1 -1.46 -34.86 -5.90
CA ASP A 1 -0.48 -33.81 -6.15
C ASP A 1 -1.22 -32.49 -6.24
N GLU A 2 -1.37 -31.79 -5.11
CA GLU A 2 -1.82 -30.40 -5.12
C GLU A 2 -0.71 -29.58 -5.77
N GLU A 3 -0.95 -29.11 -6.98
CA GLU A 3 -0.14 -28.11 -7.63
C GLU A 3 0.10 -26.98 -6.62
N LYS A 4 1.34 -26.75 -6.23
CA LYS A 4 1.73 -25.65 -5.37
C LYS A 4 1.35 -24.35 -6.09
N LYS A 5 0.15 -23.85 -5.86
CA LYS A 5 -0.24 -22.53 -6.32
C LYS A 5 0.80 -21.54 -5.79
N THR A 6 1.52 -20.91 -6.68
CA THR A 6 2.61 -19.98 -6.37
C THR A 6 2.07 -18.73 -5.66
N ASN A 7 0.79 -18.42 -5.81
CA ASN A 7 0.14 -17.26 -5.21
C ASN A 7 -0.83 -17.70 -4.10
N LYS A 8 -0.53 -17.28 -2.88
CA LYS A 8 -1.40 -17.50 -1.72
C LYS A 8 -2.52 -16.47 -1.72
N THR A 9 -3.73 -16.89 -1.42
CA THR A 9 -4.88 -16.00 -1.19
C THR A 9 -5.13 -15.91 0.30
N TYR A 10 -5.17 -14.69 0.82
CA TYR A 10 -5.40 -14.42 2.24
C TYR A 10 -6.84 -13.99 2.48
N HIS A 11 -7.40 -14.43 3.57
CA HIS A 11 -8.75 -14.09 3.99
C HIS A 11 -8.69 -13.35 5.31
N PHE A 12 -9.57 -12.38 5.47
CA PHE A 12 -9.70 -11.62 6.70
C PHE A 12 -10.87 -12.17 7.54
N TYR A 13 -10.59 -12.42 8.82
CA TYR A 13 -11.60 -12.88 9.77
C TYR A 13 -11.74 -11.88 10.90
N LEU A 14 -12.95 -11.51 11.22
CA LEU A 14 -13.29 -10.68 12.37
C LEU A 14 -14.06 -11.53 13.39
N THR A 15 -13.65 -11.48 14.65
CA THR A 15 -14.32 -12.15 15.76
C THR A 15 -14.40 -11.25 16.97
N THR A 16 -15.42 -11.46 17.79
CA THR A 16 -15.54 -10.77 19.08
C THR A 16 -14.82 -11.55 20.17
N THR A 17 -14.25 -10.85 21.15
CA THR A 17 -13.52 -11.46 22.28
C THR A 17 -14.41 -12.35 23.14
N THR A 18 -15.72 -12.07 23.17
CA THR A 18 -16.72 -12.80 23.97
C THR A 18 -17.17 -14.10 23.32
N ASN A 19 -17.05 -14.26 22.00
CA ASN A 19 -17.56 -15.43 21.29
C ASN A 19 -16.62 -15.83 20.15
N LYS A 20 -15.55 -16.58 20.49
CA LYS A 20 -14.51 -17.00 19.53
C LYS A 20 -15.02 -17.99 18.47
N GLU A 21 -16.13 -18.67 18.72
CA GLU A 21 -16.70 -19.68 17.78
C GLU A 21 -17.37 -19.00 16.58
N ASN A 22 -17.72 -17.72 16.68
CA ASN A 22 -18.36 -16.95 15.62
C ASN A 22 -17.35 -16.08 14.82
N SER A 23 -16.22 -16.66 14.44
CA SER A 23 -15.31 -15.97 13.50
C SER A 23 -15.98 -15.79 12.14
N LYS A 24 -16.23 -14.56 11.73
CA LYS A 24 -16.84 -14.23 10.45
C LYS A 24 -15.77 -13.92 9.42
N LYS A 25 -15.75 -14.70 8.33
CA LYS A 25 -14.98 -14.34 7.13
C LYS A 25 -15.59 -13.09 6.51
N ILE A 26 -14.78 -12.08 6.28
CA ILE A 26 -15.20 -10.84 5.65
C ILE A 26 -14.84 -10.90 4.17
N GLU A 27 -15.84 -10.75 3.32
CA GLU A 27 -15.67 -10.56 1.88
C GLU A 27 -15.79 -9.07 1.59
N PHE A 28 -14.73 -8.51 1.03
CA PHE A 28 -14.63 -7.07 0.83
C PHE A 28 -15.31 -6.63 -0.46
N THR A 29 -16.06 -5.54 -0.37
CA THR A 29 -16.46 -4.70 -1.48
C THR A 29 -15.52 -3.48 -1.54
N GLY A 30 -15.32 -2.89 -2.71
CA GLY A 30 -14.47 -1.69 -2.88
C GLY A 30 -12.97 -1.98 -3.10
N LEU A 31 -12.56 -3.24 -3.07
CA LEU A 31 -11.23 -3.63 -3.52
C LEU A 31 -11.14 -3.46 -5.05
N LYS A 32 -10.07 -2.83 -5.53
CA LYS A 32 -9.84 -2.69 -6.98
C LYS A 32 -9.70 -4.08 -7.63
N GLU A 33 -10.10 -4.18 -8.90
CA GLU A 33 -9.85 -5.36 -9.71
C GLU A 33 -8.37 -5.73 -9.69
N ASP A 34 -8.07 -7.02 -9.65
CA ASP A 34 -6.70 -7.56 -9.54
C ASP A 34 -5.91 -7.14 -8.29
N TRP A 35 -6.59 -6.70 -7.24
CA TRP A 35 -5.97 -6.48 -5.94
C TRP A 35 -6.40 -7.53 -4.92
N VAL A 36 -5.51 -7.83 -3.99
CA VAL A 36 -5.72 -8.84 -2.93
C VAL A 36 -5.27 -8.31 -1.57
N ILE A 37 -5.75 -8.95 -0.51
CA ILE A 37 -5.23 -8.70 0.85
C ILE A 37 -3.78 -9.15 0.91
N SER A 38 -2.91 -8.29 1.44
CA SER A 38 -1.48 -8.55 1.56
C SER A 38 -1.13 -9.09 2.95
N GLU A 39 -0.33 -10.16 3.00
CA GLU A 39 0.27 -10.67 4.24
C GLU A 39 1.37 -9.75 4.81
N HIS A 40 1.92 -8.86 3.98
CA HIS A 40 3.08 -8.06 4.34
C HIS A 40 2.76 -6.83 5.20
N ARG A 41 1.49 -6.62 5.52
CA ARG A 41 1.05 -5.59 6.48
C ARG A 41 0.03 -6.19 7.45
N GLN A 42 0.41 -6.29 8.70
CA GLN A 42 -0.48 -6.77 9.75
C GLN A 42 -1.68 -5.82 9.92
N PRO A 43 -2.89 -6.35 10.08
CA PRO A 43 -4.04 -5.54 10.45
C PRO A 43 -3.83 -4.85 11.81
N LYS A 44 -4.23 -3.58 11.90
CA LYS A 44 -4.11 -2.78 13.11
C LYS A 44 -5.39 -1.99 13.34
N PHE A 45 -5.89 -1.99 14.56
CA PHE A 45 -7.00 -1.12 14.95
C PHE A 45 -6.54 0.33 15.08
N SER A 46 -7.47 1.27 14.82
CA SER A 46 -7.34 2.63 15.33
C SER A 46 -7.37 2.63 16.86
N GLN A 47 -6.83 3.68 17.46
CA GLN A 47 -6.77 3.79 18.91
C GLN A 47 -8.17 3.76 19.56
N ASP A 48 -9.18 4.30 18.89
CA ASP A 48 -10.58 4.30 19.35
C ASP A 48 -11.35 3.02 18.98
N GLY A 49 -10.71 2.09 18.26
CA GLY A 49 -11.29 0.80 17.86
C GLY A 49 -12.34 0.86 16.75
N LYS A 50 -12.57 2.01 16.13
CA LYS A 50 -13.61 2.17 15.09
C LYS A 50 -13.17 1.72 13.70
N PHE A 51 -11.87 1.81 13.42
CA PHE A 51 -11.30 1.45 12.13
C PHE A 51 -10.30 0.32 12.27
N ILE A 52 -10.18 -0.48 11.22
CA ILE A 52 -9.11 -1.44 11.05
C ILE A 52 -8.34 -1.08 9.78
N PHE A 53 -7.06 -0.89 9.94
CA PHE A 53 -6.12 -0.64 8.84
C PHE A 53 -5.44 -1.94 8.46
N LEU A 54 -5.38 -2.23 7.17
CA LEU A 54 -4.79 -3.45 6.62
C LEU A 54 -4.02 -3.18 5.34
N GLY A 55 -3.28 -4.17 4.88
CA GLY A 55 -2.51 -4.09 3.65
C GLY A 55 -3.26 -4.71 2.48
N VAL A 56 -3.22 -4.03 1.34
CA VAL A 56 -3.65 -4.57 0.05
C VAL A 56 -2.50 -4.45 -0.95
N ALA A 57 -2.49 -5.32 -1.95
CA ALA A 57 -1.46 -5.30 -2.99
C ALA A 57 -2.05 -5.76 -4.32
N PRO A 58 -1.47 -5.36 -5.45
CA PRO A 58 -1.79 -5.97 -6.73
C PRO A 58 -1.50 -7.48 -6.70
N LYS A 59 -2.36 -8.26 -7.33
CA LYS A 59 -2.16 -9.69 -7.49
C LYS A 59 -0.89 -9.91 -8.32
N LEU A 60 0.04 -10.67 -7.79
CA LEU A 60 1.25 -11.02 -8.53
C LEU A 60 0.89 -11.93 -9.71
N ALA A 61 1.54 -11.71 -10.84
CA ALA A 61 1.42 -12.60 -11.99
C ALA A 61 1.84 -14.02 -11.61
N GLU A 62 1.10 -15.00 -12.07
CA GLU A 62 1.45 -16.41 -11.87
C GLU A 62 2.73 -16.71 -12.65
N LYS A 63 3.66 -17.42 -12.00
CA LYS A 63 4.85 -17.89 -12.70
C LYS A 63 4.43 -18.96 -13.68
N ASP A 64 4.89 -18.84 -14.90
CA ASP A 64 4.80 -19.92 -15.86
C ASP A 64 5.70 -21.07 -15.40
N THR A 65 5.09 -22.15 -14.91
CA THR A 65 5.80 -23.35 -14.44
C THR A 65 6.03 -24.37 -15.54
N THR A 66 5.59 -24.10 -16.77
CA THR A 66 5.79 -24.98 -17.93
C THR A 66 7.18 -24.82 -18.52
N LEU A 67 7.83 -23.68 -18.29
CA LEU A 67 9.17 -23.38 -18.77
C LEU A 67 10.23 -23.86 -17.75
N ILE A 68 11.24 -24.54 -18.23
CA ILE A 68 12.43 -24.90 -17.44
C ILE A 68 13.31 -23.64 -17.30
N ALA A 69 14.06 -23.57 -16.20
CA ALA A 69 14.90 -22.39 -15.90
C ALA A 69 15.90 -22.01 -17.02
N GLU A 70 16.27 -23.00 -17.84
CA GLU A 70 17.19 -22.85 -18.98
C GLU A 70 16.52 -22.19 -20.19
N ASP A 71 15.18 -22.28 -20.30
CA ASP A 71 14.41 -21.70 -21.41
C ASP A 71 14.07 -20.22 -21.17
N PHE A 72 14.29 -19.71 -19.96
CA PHE A 72 14.10 -18.28 -19.70
C PHE A 72 15.24 -17.47 -20.33
N ALA A 73 14.87 -16.59 -21.25
CA ALA A 73 15.82 -15.63 -21.80
C ALA A 73 16.32 -14.70 -20.67
N LYS A 74 17.62 -14.74 -20.41
CA LYS A 74 18.29 -13.84 -19.46
C LYS A 74 18.67 -12.55 -20.19
N VAL A 75 17.70 -11.68 -20.43
CA VAL A 75 17.90 -10.40 -21.11
C VAL A 75 17.65 -9.27 -20.13
N ASP A 76 18.67 -8.42 -19.94
CA ASP A 76 18.53 -7.17 -19.20
C ASP A 76 18.15 -6.06 -20.17
N ILE A 77 16.94 -5.53 -20.03
CA ILE A 77 16.46 -4.42 -20.85
C ILE A 77 16.70 -3.11 -20.07
N TRP A 78 17.44 -2.20 -20.70
CA TRP A 78 17.72 -0.87 -20.16
C TRP A 78 16.94 0.17 -20.94
N SER A 79 16.09 0.95 -20.27
CA SER A 79 15.34 2.03 -20.87
C SER A 79 15.67 3.35 -20.20
N TYR A 80 15.88 4.41 -21.00
CA TYR A 80 16.08 5.75 -20.47
C TYR A 80 14.80 6.34 -19.84
N LYS A 81 13.65 5.69 -20.05
CA LYS A 81 12.35 6.06 -19.46
C LYS A 81 12.09 5.41 -18.10
N ASP A 82 12.94 4.47 -17.72
CA ASP A 82 12.76 3.77 -16.44
C ASP A 82 13.05 4.72 -15.28
N GLU A 83 12.15 4.75 -14.31
CA GLU A 83 12.28 5.54 -13.08
C GLU A 83 13.51 5.13 -12.25
N PHE A 84 13.88 3.87 -12.36
CA PHE A 84 15.05 3.28 -11.68
C PHE A 84 15.89 2.50 -12.66
N ILE A 85 17.22 2.62 -12.57
CA ILE A 85 18.15 1.81 -13.37
C ILE A 85 18.00 0.32 -12.99
N GLN A 86 18.25 -0.55 -13.97
CA GLN A 86 18.07 -2.00 -13.85
C GLN A 86 18.73 -2.60 -12.59
N PRO A 87 19.98 -2.29 -12.18
CA PRO A 87 20.56 -2.80 -10.95
C PRO A 87 19.79 -2.39 -9.67
N GLN A 88 19.19 -1.20 -9.68
CA GLN A 88 18.33 -0.74 -8.59
C GLN A 88 17.02 -1.52 -8.55
N GLN A 89 16.42 -1.78 -9.71
CA GLN A 89 15.21 -2.59 -9.81
C GLN A 89 15.46 -3.99 -9.25
N LEU A 90 16.54 -4.66 -9.65
CA LEU A 90 16.91 -5.97 -9.13
C LEU A 90 17.15 -5.97 -7.62
N LYS A 91 17.90 -4.99 -7.12
CA LYS A 91 18.15 -4.85 -5.67
C LYS A 91 16.89 -4.65 -4.86
N ASN A 92 15.91 -3.97 -5.43
CA ASN A 92 14.65 -3.66 -4.74
C ASN A 92 13.54 -4.68 -5.03
N LEU A 93 13.75 -5.64 -5.92
CA LEU A 93 12.73 -6.57 -6.41
C LEU A 93 11.94 -7.25 -5.28
N GLU A 94 12.64 -7.83 -4.32
CA GLU A 94 12.01 -8.52 -3.19
C GLU A 94 11.15 -7.55 -2.34
N ARG A 95 11.66 -6.35 -2.10
CA ARG A 95 10.92 -5.31 -1.36
C ARG A 95 9.68 -4.87 -2.13
N GLU A 96 9.77 -4.69 -3.44
CA GLU A 96 8.65 -4.30 -4.28
C GLU A 96 7.59 -5.42 -4.38
N GLN A 97 7.99 -6.67 -4.47
CA GLN A 97 7.09 -7.82 -4.43
C GLN A 97 6.34 -7.95 -3.09
N LYS A 98 6.96 -7.51 -2.00
CA LYS A 98 6.36 -7.48 -0.65
C LYS A 98 5.67 -6.14 -0.34
N ARG A 99 5.62 -5.22 -1.28
CA ARG A 99 4.99 -3.92 -1.06
C ARG A 99 3.49 -4.09 -0.79
N SER A 100 3.02 -3.39 0.23
CA SER A 100 1.61 -3.34 0.58
C SER A 100 1.15 -1.90 0.72
N TYR A 101 -0.05 -1.65 0.27
CA TYR A 101 -0.69 -0.34 0.30
C TYR A 101 -1.75 -0.30 1.39
N LEU A 102 -1.92 0.84 2.01
CA LEU A 102 -2.83 1.00 3.12
C LEU A 102 -4.28 1.01 2.63
N ALA A 103 -5.10 0.23 3.30
CA ALA A 103 -6.56 0.27 3.19
C ALA A 103 -7.18 0.34 4.59
N VAL A 104 -8.41 0.78 4.66
CA VAL A 104 -9.18 0.93 5.90
C VAL A 104 -10.55 0.30 5.74
N ILE A 105 -11.05 -0.29 6.83
CA ILE A 105 -12.43 -0.74 6.98
C ILE A 105 -13.01 -0.14 8.27
N ASP A 106 -14.28 0.17 8.24
CA ASP A 106 -15.07 0.55 9.42
C ASP A 106 -15.51 -0.73 10.16
N VAL A 107 -15.30 -0.79 11.47
CA VAL A 107 -15.66 -1.97 12.27
C VAL A 107 -17.18 -2.22 12.26
N ASP A 108 -17.98 -1.16 12.19
CA ASP A 108 -19.44 -1.25 12.12
C ASP A 108 -19.93 -1.69 10.73
N ASN A 109 -19.13 -1.45 9.66
CA ASN A 109 -19.42 -1.91 8.31
C ASN A 109 -18.18 -2.55 7.66
N PRO A 110 -17.73 -3.72 8.13
CA PRO A 110 -16.45 -4.30 7.79
C PRO A 110 -16.35 -4.84 6.35
N THR A 111 -17.45 -4.89 5.61
CA THR A 111 -17.46 -5.34 4.21
C THR A 111 -16.99 -4.26 3.25
N ASN A 112 -17.13 -2.98 3.60
CA ASN A 112 -16.73 -1.86 2.76
C ASN A 112 -15.26 -1.52 2.99
N LEU A 113 -14.38 -1.99 2.11
CA LEU A 113 -12.96 -1.68 2.14
C LEU A 113 -12.69 -0.43 1.32
N LEU A 114 -12.03 0.54 1.95
CA LEU A 114 -11.58 1.76 1.28
C LEU A 114 -10.06 1.75 1.15
N GLN A 115 -9.58 1.80 -0.08
CA GLN A 115 -8.15 1.82 -0.38
C GLN A 115 -7.61 3.25 -0.29
N LEU A 116 -6.72 3.52 0.68
CA LEU A 116 -6.10 4.83 0.89
C LEU A 116 -4.81 5.01 0.08
N GLY A 117 -4.02 3.94 -0.06
CA GLY A 117 -2.79 3.91 -0.85
C GLY A 117 -2.92 3.08 -2.12
N ASP A 118 -2.15 3.41 -3.15
CA ASP A 118 -2.05 2.67 -4.41
C ASP A 118 -0.69 2.92 -5.09
N LEU A 119 -0.57 2.56 -6.38
CA LEU A 119 0.67 2.74 -7.15
C LEU A 119 1.08 4.21 -7.30
N ASP A 120 0.12 5.13 -7.33
CA ASP A 120 0.37 6.57 -7.41
C ASP A 120 0.64 7.18 -6.03
N MET A 121 0.07 6.57 -4.99
CA MET A 121 0.21 6.97 -3.59
C MET A 121 0.78 5.80 -2.78
N ASN A 122 2.08 5.58 -2.94
CA ASN A 122 2.73 4.39 -2.42
C ASN A 122 3.04 4.42 -0.92
N ASN A 123 3.03 5.58 -0.30
CA ASN A 123 3.20 5.73 1.13
C ASN A 123 2.06 6.53 1.75
N VAL A 124 1.39 5.94 2.72
CA VAL A 124 0.32 6.58 3.50
C VAL A 124 0.62 6.35 4.98
N GLU A 125 0.77 7.45 5.70
CA GLU A 125 1.08 7.48 7.12
C GLU A 125 -0.17 7.85 7.92
N LEU A 126 -0.50 7.03 8.90
CA LEU A 126 -1.62 7.29 9.79
C LEU A 126 -1.25 8.37 10.80
N LEU A 127 -2.14 9.33 10.98
CA LEU A 127 -1.99 10.36 11.99
C LEU A 127 -2.65 9.91 13.30
N ASN A 128 -2.03 10.27 14.43
CA ASN A 128 -2.53 9.95 15.76
C ASN A 128 -2.96 8.48 15.90
N GLU A 129 -2.09 7.56 15.47
CA GLU A 129 -2.33 6.10 15.52
C GLU A 129 -3.65 5.66 14.86
N GLY A 130 -4.07 6.35 13.81
CA GLY A 130 -5.31 6.10 13.10
C GLY A 130 -6.57 6.70 13.72
N ASN A 131 -6.42 7.53 14.76
CA ASN A 131 -7.54 8.21 15.41
C ASN A 131 -7.83 9.63 14.84
N SER A 132 -7.05 10.04 13.83
CA SER A 132 -7.31 11.24 13.06
C SER A 132 -8.28 10.95 11.92
N PRO A 133 -9.18 11.89 11.56
CA PRO A 133 -10.01 11.75 10.36
C PRO A 133 -9.19 11.78 9.06
N PHE A 134 -7.91 12.12 9.16
CA PHE A 134 -7.02 12.22 8.01
C PHE A 134 -5.79 11.33 8.16
N ALA A 135 -5.23 10.94 6.99
CA ALA A 135 -3.91 10.34 6.86
C ALA A 135 -3.04 11.22 5.95
N LEU A 136 -1.72 11.11 6.07
CA LEU A 136 -0.76 11.80 5.23
C LEU A 136 -0.33 10.90 4.09
N GLY A 137 -0.70 11.27 2.87
CA GLY A 137 -0.22 10.62 1.65
C GLY A 137 1.08 11.25 1.17
N ILE A 138 2.03 10.43 0.74
CA ILE A 138 3.34 10.87 0.25
C ILE A 138 3.60 10.18 -1.07
N SER A 139 3.89 10.96 -2.12
CA SER A 139 4.27 10.45 -3.43
C SER A 139 5.56 11.09 -3.92
N ASP A 140 6.45 10.28 -4.45
CA ASP A 140 7.69 10.71 -5.09
C ASP A 140 7.73 10.41 -6.60
N ASN A 141 6.65 9.83 -7.12
CA ASN A 141 6.57 9.30 -8.48
C ASN A 141 7.02 10.30 -9.55
N ALA A 142 6.55 11.55 -9.46
CA ALA A 142 6.88 12.61 -10.42
C ALA A 142 8.38 12.99 -10.43
N TYR A 143 9.13 12.63 -9.38
CA TYR A 143 10.51 13.05 -9.18
C TYR A 143 11.53 11.93 -9.28
N ARG A 144 11.10 10.67 -9.42
CA ARG A 144 12.00 9.50 -9.42
C ARG A 144 13.02 9.54 -10.53
N LEU A 145 12.57 9.81 -11.75
CA LEU A 145 13.45 9.89 -12.90
C LEU A 145 14.51 10.99 -12.69
N SER A 146 14.11 12.18 -12.28
CA SER A 146 15.03 13.30 -12.03
C SER A 146 16.00 13.04 -10.88
N SER A 147 15.62 12.21 -9.91
CA SER A 147 16.47 11.86 -8.75
C SER A 147 17.71 11.04 -9.11
N THR A 148 17.82 10.58 -10.37
CA THR A 148 19.00 9.87 -10.85
C THR A 148 20.20 10.79 -11.09
N TRP A 149 19.94 12.09 -11.34
CA TRP A 149 20.99 13.12 -11.55
C TRP A 149 20.84 14.34 -10.62
N ASP A 150 19.63 14.57 -10.05
CA ASP A 150 19.40 15.60 -9.05
C ASP A 150 19.41 14.95 -7.65
N LEU A 151 20.35 15.35 -6.81
CA LEU A 151 20.44 14.84 -5.45
C LEU A 151 19.29 15.32 -4.55
N THR A 152 18.49 16.25 -5.03
CA THR A 152 17.35 16.81 -4.30
C THR A 152 16.17 15.85 -4.35
N ARG A 153 15.85 15.22 -3.25
CA ARG A 153 14.68 14.36 -3.14
C ARG A 153 13.44 15.18 -2.88
N ARG A 154 12.57 15.25 -3.87
CA ARG A 154 11.28 15.95 -3.78
C ARG A 154 10.13 14.98 -3.60
N ARG A 155 9.08 15.43 -2.92
CA ARG A 155 7.86 14.66 -2.67
C ARG A 155 6.65 15.57 -2.73
N ASP A 156 5.54 14.99 -3.17
CA ASP A 156 4.22 15.59 -3.03
C ASP A 156 3.54 15.04 -1.79
N TYR A 157 2.88 15.92 -1.06
CA TYR A 157 2.18 15.59 0.16
C TYR A 157 0.69 15.83 0.01
N TYR A 158 -0.09 14.86 0.44
CA TYR A 158 -1.55 14.86 0.35
C TYR A 158 -2.16 14.63 1.72
N LEU A 159 -3.26 15.32 1.99
CA LEU A 159 -4.13 14.98 3.09
C LEU A 159 -5.22 14.06 2.54
N ILE A 160 -5.39 12.89 3.15
CA ILE A 160 -6.34 11.85 2.73
C ILE A 160 -7.39 11.72 3.81
N ASP A 161 -8.66 11.93 3.47
CA ASP A 161 -9.77 11.62 4.37
C ASP A 161 -9.94 10.10 4.47
N ILE A 162 -9.85 9.55 5.70
CA ILE A 162 -9.89 8.09 5.90
C ILE A 162 -11.27 7.46 5.69
N ARG A 163 -12.34 8.26 5.62
CA ARG A 163 -13.71 7.79 5.42
C ARG A 163 -14.15 7.82 3.96
N SER A 164 -13.74 8.85 3.23
CA SER A 164 -14.11 9.03 1.81
C SER A 164 -13.01 8.57 0.86
N GLY A 165 -11.74 8.52 1.31
CA GLY A 165 -10.58 8.30 0.45
C GLY A 165 -10.21 9.52 -0.40
N GLU A 166 -10.88 10.66 -0.20
CA GLU A 166 -10.58 11.89 -0.93
C GLU A 166 -9.16 12.37 -0.62
N ARG A 167 -8.41 12.68 -1.67
CA ARG A 167 -7.02 13.12 -1.59
C ARG A 167 -6.91 14.59 -1.98
N LYS A 168 -6.41 15.39 -1.08
CA LYS A 168 -6.15 16.82 -1.29
C LYS A 168 -4.65 17.07 -1.31
N LEU A 169 -4.10 17.56 -2.43
CA LEU A 169 -2.72 18.01 -2.52
C LEU A 169 -2.52 19.19 -1.56
N VAL A 170 -1.56 19.05 -0.64
CA VAL A 170 -1.22 20.09 0.34
C VAL A 170 0.08 20.80 -0.03
N PHE A 171 1.06 20.01 -0.49
CA PHE A 171 2.36 20.55 -0.90
C PHE A 171 2.93 19.77 -2.08
N GLN A 172 3.46 20.48 -3.07
CA GLN A 172 4.06 19.90 -4.25
C GLN A 172 5.56 20.11 -4.25
N GLY A 173 6.33 19.06 -4.49
CA GLY A 173 7.77 19.14 -4.70
C GLY A 173 8.58 19.54 -3.48
N LEU A 174 8.11 19.28 -2.27
CA LEU A 174 8.83 19.59 -1.05
C LEU A 174 10.10 18.76 -0.93
N SER A 175 11.23 19.46 -0.74
CA SER A 175 12.53 18.85 -0.43
C SER A 175 12.75 18.84 1.08
N GLY A 176 12.05 18.00 1.78
CA GLY A 176 12.10 17.93 3.23
C GLY A 176 11.11 16.92 3.79
N LYS A 177 11.03 16.88 5.11
CA LYS A 177 10.00 16.14 5.82
C LYS A 177 8.86 17.08 6.17
N MET A 178 7.67 16.55 6.16
CA MET A 178 6.47 17.23 6.65
C MET A 178 5.91 16.43 7.83
N GLU A 179 5.52 17.15 8.85
CA GLU A 179 4.79 16.59 9.98
C GLU A 179 3.43 17.26 10.07
N VAL A 180 2.44 16.45 10.41
CA VAL A 180 1.05 16.90 10.59
C VAL A 180 0.70 16.79 12.06
N SER A 181 0.06 17.83 12.61
CA SER A 181 -0.44 17.76 13.99
C SER A 181 -1.43 16.60 14.15
N PRO A 182 -1.52 15.98 15.34
CA PRO A 182 -2.39 14.83 15.56
C PRO A 182 -3.86 15.03 15.18
N ASN A 183 -4.35 16.26 15.26
CA ASN A 183 -5.72 16.64 14.88
C ASN A 183 -5.84 17.06 13.40
N GLY A 184 -4.77 16.98 12.60
CA GLY A 184 -4.77 17.36 11.18
C GLY A 184 -4.88 18.86 10.91
N LYS A 185 -4.79 19.73 11.96
CA LYS A 185 -5.04 21.17 11.83
C LYS A 185 -3.81 21.96 11.36
N TYR A 186 -2.62 21.53 11.74
CA TYR A 186 -1.37 22.23 11.45
C TYR A 186 -0.39 21.32 10.74
N LEU A 187 0.42 21.91 9.88
CA LEU A 187 1.53 21.29 9.16
C LEU A 187 2.82 22.01 9.51
N VAL A 188 3.89 21.26 9.69
CA VAL A 188 5.26 21.77 9.89
C VAL A 188 6.15 21.15 8.83
N TYR A 189 6.95 21.96 8.12
CA TYR A 189 7.84 21.53 7.04
C TYR A 189 9.10 22.38 6.98
#